data_7729eed91578aed2a9844fbe8e53ab09
#
_entry.id   7729eed91578aed2a9844fbe8e53ab09
#
_cell.length_a   1.000
_cell.length_b   1.000
_cell.length_c   1.000
_cell.angle_alpha   90.00
_cell.angle_beta   90.00
_cell.angle_gamma   90.00
#
_symmetry.space_group_name_H-M   'P 1'
#
loop_
_entity.id
_entity.type
_entity.pdbx_description
1 polymer ?
#
loop_
_entity_poly.entity_id
_entity_poly.type
_entity_poly.pdbx_seq_one_letter_code
_entity_poly.pdbx_strand_id
1 'polypeptide(L)'
;DVDTGELLHIDDGDLYQAQIVGIQKGSSGSPGELSGLIHYEAEKIIGSIEKNCEQGIYGKLSELPEELGLRKMEVAYKQELEIGPASILCCVDGTVREFDAEITRIDMNHEDTNKSFVIQVTDPELLELTGGIVQGMSGSPVIQNGKFVGAVTHVFIQDSTGGYGIFAENMVENLVSMEQESVQKAS
;
A
#
# COMPACT_ATOMS: atom_id res chain seq x y z
N ASP A 1 5.80 1.78 -5.06
CA ASP A 1 7.01 1.91 -5.89
C ASP A 1 8.07 2.76 -5.19
N VAL A 2 9.30 2.66 -5.65
CA VAL A 2 10.39 3.55 -5.24
C VAL A 2 10.68 4.47 -6.41
N ASP A 3 10.46 5.76 -6.21
CA ASP A 3 10.56 6.82 -7.20
C ASP A 3 11.45 7.95 -6.66
N THR A 4 12.38 8.40 -7.48
CA THR A 4 13.29 9.53 -7.20
C THR A 4 13.12 10.66 -8.23
N GLY A 5 11.93 10.77 -8.85
CA GLY A 5 11.61 11.60 -10.01
C GLY A 5 11.54 10.80 -11.31
N GLU A 6 12.11 9.60 -11.31
CA GLU A 6 11.94 8.55 -12.32
C GLU A 6 11.87 7.22 -11.60
N LEU A 7 11.06 6.28 -12.11
CA LEU A 7 10.91 4.94 -11.54
C LEU A 7 12.29 4.27 -11.48
N LEU A 8 12.71 3.89 -10.28
CA LEU A 8 14.00 3.22 -10.09
C LEU A 8 13.91 1.76 -10.55
N HIS A 9 14.66 1.40 -11.58
CA HIS A 9 14.79 0.01 -12.00
C HIS A 9 15.58 -0.77 -10.95
N ILE A 10 14.91 -1.68 -10.27
CA ILE A 10 15.48 -2.57 -9.27
C ILE A 10 15.25 -4.00 -9.76
N ASP A 11 16.35 -4.72 -10.00
CA ASP A 11 16.34 -6.15 -10.33
C ASP A 11 16.72 -7.01 -9.12
N ASP A 12 17.28 -6.40 -8.07
CA ASP A 12 17.71 -7.06 -6.85
C ASP A 12 17.78 -6.04 -5.71
N GLY A 13 17.37 -6.43 -4.51
CA GLY A 13 17.40 -5.57 -3.33
C GLY A 13 16.91 -6.30 -2.08
N ASP A 14 17.31 -5.78 -0.93
CA ASP A 14 16.88 -6.29 0.36
C ASP A 14 15.68 -5.51 0.89
N LEU A 15 14.73 -6.22 1.49
CA LEU A 15 13.62 -5.65 2.22
C LEU A 15 13.96 -5.68 3.73
N TYR A 16 14.04 -4.49 4.33
CA TYR A 16 14.37 -4.31 5.74
C TYR A 16 13.15 -3.99 6.59
N GLN A 17 13.20 -4.36 7.86
CA GLN A 17 12.31 -3.78 8.85
C GLN A 17 12.53 -2.27 8.98
N ALA A 18 11.42 -1.53 9.06
CA ALA A 18 11.44 -0.09 9.33
C ALA A 18 10.52 0.22 10.52
N GLN A 19 10.83 1.29 11.21
CA GLN A 19 10.04 1.81 12.32
C GLN A 19 9.57 3.23 12.00
N ILE A 20 8.28 3.51 12.21
CA ILE A 20 7.76 4.87 12.13
C ILE A 20 8.21 5.62 13.39
N VAL A 21 8.90 6.73 13.21
CA VAL A 21 9.47 7.56 14.29
C VAL A 21 8.85 8.95 14.34
N GLY A 22 8.04 9.33 13.35
CA GLY A 22 7.37 10.63 13.35
C GLY A 22 6.27 10.72 12.30
N ILE A 23 5.36 11.66 12.51
CA ILE A 23 4.27 12.00 11.61
C ILE A 23 4.30 13.49 11.36
N GLN A 24 4.40 13.89 10.10
CA GLN A 24 4.08 15.25 9.69
C GLN A 24 2.63 15.25 9.20
N LYS A 25 1.75 15.91 9.93
CA LYS A 25 0.33 15.95 9.63
C LYS A 25 0.06 16.65 8.29
N GLY A 26 -0.80 16.05 7.47
CA GLY A 26 -1.27 16.64 6.22
C GLY A 26 -2.24 17.81 6.45
N SER A 27 -2.27 18.71 5.49
CA SER A 27 -3.23 19.82 5.43
C SER A 27 -3.56 20.12 3.96
N SER A 28 -4.61 20.90 3.71
CA SER A 28 -4.99 21.28 2.35
C SER A 28 -3.84 21.95 1.61
N GLY A 29 -3.48 21.43 0.45
CA GLY A 29 -2.36 21.89 -0.38
C GLY A 29 -0.98 21.42 0.06
N SER A 30 -0.86 20.67 1.16
CA SER A 30 0.39 20.13 1.68
C SER A 30 0.15 18.74 2.25
N PRO A 31 0.32 17.68 1.47
CA PRO A 31 0.27 16.32 1.97
C PRO A 31 1.26 16.12 3.12
N GLY A 32 0.84 15.38 4.15
CA GLY A 32 1.72 15.02 5.25
C GLY A 32 2.67 13.88 4.88
N GLU A 33 3.51 13.48 5.84
CA GLU A 33 4.52 12.44 5.62
C GLU A 33 4.75 11.62 6.89
N LEU A 34 4.98 10.31 6.72
CA LEU A 34 5.51 9.44 7.75
C LEU A 34 7.04 9.44 7.69
N SER A 35 7.67 9.73 8.81
CA SER A 35 9.13 9.60 8.96
C SER A 35 9.47 8.22 9.48
N GLY A 36 10.28 7.47 8.74
CA GLY A 36 10.71 6.12 9.08
C GLY A 36 12.20 6.04 9.38
N LEU A 37 12.57 5.12 10.26
CA LEU A 37 13.94 4.69 10.48
C LEU A 37 14.10 3.27 9.93
N ILE A 38 15.06 3.07 9.03
CA ILE A 38 15.38 1.77 8.47
C ILE A 38 16.55 1.19 9.26
N HIS A 39 16.40 -0.05 9.71
CA HIS A 39 17.42 -0.80 10.42
C HIS A 39 18.24 -1.63 9.43
N TYR A 40 19.44 -1.15 9.06
CA TYR A 40 20.29 -1.77 8.04
C TYR A 40 21.16 -2.95 8.56
N GLU A 41 20.81 -3.55 9.69
CA GLU A 41 21.44 -4.76 10.18
C GLU A 41 20.96 -5.99 9.41
N ALA A 42 21.84 -6.95 9.14
CA ALA A 42 21.53 -8.16 8.38
C ALA A 42 20.38 -8.98 9.00
N GLU A 43 20.27 -8.95 10.33
CA GLU A 43 19.23 -9.63 11.11
C GLU A 43 17.83 -8.97 10.95
N LYS A 44 17.79 -7.79 10.33
CA LYS A 44 16.56 -7.03 10.05
C LYS A 44 16.11 -7.14 8.60
N ILE A 45 16.79 -7.95 7.79
CA ILE A 45 16.35 -8.30 6.45
C ILE A 45 15.19 -9.30 6.59
N ILE A 46 14.05 -8.94 6.05
CA ILE A 46 12.82 -9.75 6.06
C ILE A 46 12.46 -10.34 4.70
N GLY A 47 13.23 -10.00 3.67
CA GLY A 47 12.99 -10.51 2.33
C GLY A 47 13.86 -9.86 1.27
N SER A 48 13.58 -10.20 0.02
CA SER A 48 14.23 -9.63 -1.16
C SER A 48 13.22 -8.96 -2.09
N ILE A 49 13.66 -7.87 -2.75
CA ILE A 49 12.89 -7.20 -3.80
C ILE A 49 13.34 -7.79 -5.14
N GLU A 50 12.38 -8.21 -5.97
CA GLU A 50 12.64 -8.79 -7.28
C GLU A 50 12.18 -7.87 -8.43
N LYS A 51 11.28 -6.92 -8.15
CA LYS A 51 10.79 -5.96 -9.13
C LYS A 51 10.26 -4.69 -8.45
N ASN A 52 10.62 -3.54 -8.99
CA ASN A 52 9.96 -2.26 -8.74
C ASN A 52 9.29 -1.80 -10.04
N CYS A 53 8.00 -1.51 -9.98
CA CYS A 53 7.24 -1.01 -11.12
C CYS A 53 6.19 0.00 -10.63
N GLU A 54 5.51 0.67 -11.54
CA GLU A 54 4.48 1.67 -11.23
C GLU A 54 3.39 1.14 -10.28
N GLN A 55 3.04 -0.16 -10.39
CA GLN A 55 2.01 -0.79 -9.56
C GLN A 55 2.52 -1.18 -8.16
N GLY A 56 3.81 -1.09 -7.89
CA GLY A 56 4.37 -1.38 -6.56
C GLY A 56 5.70 -2.10 -6.58
N ILE A 57 6.07 -2.61 -5.41
CA ILE A 57 7.26 -3.42 -5.18
C ILE A 57 6.82 -4.87 -5.01
N TYR A 58 7.50 -5.78 -5.68
CA TYR A 58 7.26 -7.22 -5.62
C TYR A 58 8.53 -7.94 -5.23
N GLY A 59 8.38 -9.01 -4.45
CA GLY A 59 9.53 -9.77 -3.96
C GLY A 59 9.13 -10.95 -3.11
N LYS A 60 10.08 -11.51 -2.39
CA LYS A 60 9.88 -12.66 -1.50
C LYS A 60 10.17 -12.30 -0.06
N LEU A 61 9.28 -12.66 0.84
CA LEU A 61 9.56 -12.64 2.27
C LEU A 61 10.30 -13.91 2.65
N SER A 62 11.43 -13.79 3.35
CA SER A 62 12.19 -14.92 3.90
C SER A 62 11.58 -15.40 5.21
N GLU A 63 11.07 -14.46 6.00
CA GLU A 63 10.36 -14.71 7.24
C GLU A 63 9.16 -13.79 7.34
N LEU A 64 8.09 -14.29 7.97
CA LEU A 64 6.91 -13.48 8.30
C LEU A 64 7.08 -13.00 9.75
N PRO A 65 7.36 -11.70 9.98
CA PRO A 65 7.50 -11.19 11.33
C PRO A 65 6.20 -11.38 12.11
N GLU A 66 6.25 -12.09 13.24
CA GLU A 66 5.07 -12.37 14.07
C GLU A 66 4.45 -11.06 14.61
N GLU A 67 5.29 -10.05 14.85
CA GLU A 67 4.88 -8.75 15.37
C GLU A 67 3.95 -7.99 14.42
N LEU A 68 3.97 -8.29 13.13
CA LEU A 68 3.08 -7.65 12.14
C LEU A 68 1.62 -8.12 12.23
N GLY A 69 1.33 -9.16 13.03
CA GLY A 69 -0.03 -9.67 13.19
C GLY A 69 -0.67 -10.08 11.86
N LEU A 70 0.11 -10.63 10.93
CA LEU A 70 -0.34 -10.99 9.60
C LEU A 70 -1.49 -12.00 9.66
N ARG A 71 -2.54 -11.73 8.90
CA ARG A 71 -3.70 -12.62 8.79
C ARG A 71 -3.94 -13.01 7.33
N LYS A 72 -4.39 -14.23 7.11
CA LYS A 72 -4.86 -14.64 5.79
C LYS A 72 -6.18 -13.96 5.49
N MET A 73 -6.30 -13.41 4.28
CA MET A 73 -7.50 -12.73 3.82
C MET A 73 -7.80 -13.16 2.39
N GLU A 74 -9.08 -13.29 2.06
CA GLU A 74 -9.53 -13.53 0.70
C GLU A 74 -9.29 -12.27 -0.14
N VAL A 75 -8.78 -12.46 -1.35
CA VAL A 75 -8.62 -11.37 -2.34
C VAL A 75 -9.93 -11.21 -3.08
N ALA A 76 -10.45 -10.01 -3.13
CA ALA A 76 -11.65 -9.69 -3.90
C ALA A 76 -11.32 -9.51 -5.38
N TYR A 77 -12.23 -9.92 -6.25
CA TYR A 77 -12.24 -9.48 -7.64
C TYR A 77 -12.71 -8.02 -7.71
N LYS A 78 -12.23 -7.27 -8.71
CA LYS A 78 -12.60 -5.85 -8.87
C LYS A 78 -14.11 -5.61 -9.00
N GLN A 79 -14.87 -6.62 -9.51
CA GLN A 79 -16.33 -6.57 -9.61
C GLN A 79 -17.07 -6.69 -8.27
N GLU A 80 -16.35 -7.11 -7.23
CA GLU A 80 -16.91 -7.25 -5.87
C GLU A 80 -16.78 -5.95 -5.06
N LEU A 81 -16.02 -4.96 -5.55
CA LEU A 81 -15.93 -3.67 -4.89
C LEU A 81 -17.23 -2.90 -5.05
N GLU A 82 -17.63 -2.24 -3.99
CA GLU A 82 -18.83 -1.41 -3.92
C GLU A 82 -18.50 -0.01 -3.37
N ILE A 83 -19.22 1.01 -3.82
CA ILE A 83 -19.20 2.33 -3.18
C ILE A 83 -19.80 2.18 -1.78
N GLY A 84 -19.09 2.65 -0.75
CA GLY A 84 -19.53 2.58 0.63
C GLY A 84 -18.41 2.25 1.61
N PRO A 85 -18.78 1.79 2.83
CA PRO A 85 -17.85 1.56 3.92
C PRO A 85 -16.72 0.60 3.55
N ALA A 86 -15.52 0.94 3.95
CA ALA A 86 -14.29 0.16 3.83
C ALA A 86 -13.37 0.51 4.99
N SER A 87 -12.19 -0.10 5.06
CA SER A 87 -11.16 0.27 6.02
C SER A 87 -9.77 0.26 5.40
N ILE A 88 -8.84 0.98 6.02
CA ILE A 88 -7.42 1.00 5.68
C ILE A 88 -6.64 0.36 6.83
N LEU A 89 -5.81 -0.63 6.51
CA LEU A 89 -4.90 -1.24 7.47
C LEU A 89 -3.54 -0.57 7.36
N CYS A 90 -3.12 0.16 8.39
CA CYS A 90 -1.83 0.85 8.37
C CYS A 90 -1.19 0.93 9.76
N CYS A 91 0.12 1.23 9.76
CA CYS A 91 0.92 1.44 10.95
C CYS A 91 1.39 2.91 10.94
N VAL A 92 0.76 3.77 11.72
CA VAL A 92 1.13 5.19 11.80
C VAL A 92 1.78 5.56 13.13
N ASP A 93 1.53 4.79 14.18
CA ASP A 93 2.02 5.03 15.55
C ASP A 93 2.85 3.87 16.12
N GLY A 94 3.35 2.99 15.26
CA GLY A 94 4.11 1.79 15.65
C GLY A 94 3.24 0.54 15.86
N THR A 95 1.91 0.66 15.72
CA THR A 95 0.98 -0.46 15.81
C THR A 95 0.15 -0.56 14.54
N VAL A 96 0.05 -1.78 13.98
CA VAL A 96 -0.81 -2.05 12.82
C VAL A 96 -2.26 -2.03 13.27
N ARG A 97 -3.05 -1.13 12.73
CA ARG A 97 -4.48 -0.97 13.05
C ARG A 97 -5.31 -0.77 11.79
N GLU A 98 -6.59 -1.10 11.91
CA GLU A 98 -7.60 -0.92 10.89
C GLU A 98 -8.39 0.36 11.19
N PHE A 99 -8.46 1.28 10.25
CA PHE A 99 -9.12 2.58 10.37
C PHE A 99 -10.25 2.69 9.36
N ASP A 100 -11.36 3.29 9.77
CA ASP A 100 -12.53 3.46 8.94
C ASP A 100 -12.27 4.37 7.74
N ALA A 101 -12.77 3.96 6.59
CA ALA A 101 -12.73 4.68 5.33
C ALA A 101 -13.96 4.41 4.49
N GLU A 102 -14.11 5.11 3.38
CA GLU A 102 -15.19 4.91 2.42
C GLU A 102 -14.64 4.89 0.99
N ILE A 103 -15.05 3.91 0.20
CA ILE A 103 -14.84 3.92 -1.25
C ILE A 103 -15.91 4.82 -1.86
N THR A 104 -15.50 5.94 -2.47
CA THR A 104 -16.41 6.97 -2.99
C THR A 104 -16.59 6.92 -4.50
N ARG A 105 -15.64 6.29 -5.20
CA ARG A 105 -15.68 6.11 -6.65
C ARG A 105 -14.91 4.86 -7.06
N ILE A 106 -15.40 4.17 -8.08
CA ILE A 106 -14.74 3.00 -8.68
C ILE A 106 -14.64 3.25 -10.18
N ASP A 107 -13.48 3.04 -10.78
CA ASP A 107 -13.21 3.13 -12.20
C ASP A 107 -12.56 1.83 -12.69
N MET A 108 -13.38 0.94 -13.23
CA MET A 108 -12.96 -0.39 -13.69
C MET A 108 -12.02 -0.37 -14.90
N ASN A 109 -12.00 0.73 -15.64
CA ASN A 109 -11.32 0.87 -16.93
C ASN A 109 -10.32 2.04 -16.95
N HIS A 110 -9.89 2.54 -15.80
CA HIS A 110 -8.91 3.61 -15.76
C HIS A 110 -7.60 3.14 -16.40
N GLU A 111 -7.03 3.95 -17.30
CA GLU A 111 -5.77 3.62 -17.98
C GLU A 111 -4.61 3.48 -16.98
N ASP A 112 -4.55 4.36 -15.97
CA ASP A 112 -3.63 4.26 -14.86
C ASP A 112 -4.24 3.36 -13.77
N THR A 113 -3.76 2.13 -13.66
CA THR A 113 -4.25 1.14 -12.69
C THR A 113 -4.09 1.57 -11.24
N ASN A 114 -3.18 2.52 -10.96
CA ASN A 114 -3.00 3.10 -9.63
C ASN A 114 -4.13 4.07 -9.22
N LYS A 115 -5.07 4.34 -10.13
CA LYS A 115 -6.24 5.19 -9.90
C LYS A 115 -7.56 4.43 -10.10
N SER A 116 -7.57 3.15 -9.78
CA SER A 116 -8.71 2.25 -9.97
C SER A 116 -9.92 2.61 -9.11
N PHE A 117 -9.72 3.16 -7.94
CA PHE A 117 -10.80 3.65 -7.08
C PHE A 117 -10.36 4.85 -6.25
N VAL A 118 -11.34 5.57 -5.72
CA VAL A 118 -11.12 6.68 -4.77
C VAL A 118 -11.56 6.22 -3.38
N ILE A 119 -10.69 6.44 -2.41
CA ILE A 119 -10.94 6.16 -1.00
C ILE A 119 -10.83 7.44 -0.19
N GLN A 120 -11.68 7.59 0.81
CA GLN A 120 -11.69 8.70 1.75
C GLN A 120 -11.62 8.17 3.17
N VAL A 121 -10.71 8.72 3.97
CA VAL A 121 -10.60 8.44 5.40
C VAL A 121 -11.77 9.06 6.11
N THR A 122 -12.48 8.27 6.93
CA THR A 122 -13.59 8.71 7.76
C THR A 122 -13.30 8.52 9.25
N ASP A 123 -12.25 7.76 9.59
CA ASP A 123 -11.84 7.49 10.95
C ASP A 123 -11.35 8.77 11.65
N PRO A 124 -12.00 9.20 12.77
CA PRO A 124 -11.65 10.42 13.46
C PRO A 124 -10.26 10.36 14.10
N GLU A 125 -9.81 9.19 14.55
CA GLU A 125 -8.48 9.05 15.16
C GLU A 125 -7.39 9.19 14.10
N LEU A 126 -7.53 8.53 12.93
CA LEU A 126 -6.56 8.67 11.84
C LEU A 126 -6.51 10.11 11.33
N LEU A 127 -7.67 10.78 11.20
CA LEU A 127 -7.74 12.20 10.83
C LEU A 127 -7.08 13.10 11.88
N GLU A 128 -7.21 12.78 13.16
CA GLU A 128 -6.52 13.51 14.22
C GLU A 128 -5.01 13.29 14.17
N LEU A 129 -4.53 12.08 13.95
CA LEU A 129 -3.11 11.73 13.92
C LEU A 129 -2.40 12.28 12.68
N THR A 130 -2.96 12.04 11.50
CA THR A 130 -2.28 12.26 10.22
C THR A 130 -2.89 13.36 9.36
N GLY A 131 -4.13 13.76 9.63
CA GLY A 131 -4.90 14.67 8.75
C GLY A 131 -5.43 14.00 7.48
N GLY A 132 -5.40 12.66 7.42
CA GLY A 132 -5.85 11.85 6.29
C GLY A 132 -4.77 10.91 5.78
N ILE A 133 -4.74 10.68 4.47
CA ILE A 133 -3.71 9.88 3.81
C ILE A 133 -2.44 10.74 3.70
N VAL A 134 -1.30 10.19 4.11
CA VAL A 134 0.00 10.89 4.08
C VAL A 134 1.02 10.09 3.28
N GLN A 135 2.09 10.74 2.84
CA GLN A 135 3.21 10.05 2.18
C GLN A 135 3.79 8.99 3.12
N GLY A 136 4.07 7.81 2.58
CA GLY A 136 4.44 6.63 3.35
C GLY A 136 3.28 5.66 3.62
N MET A 137 2.02 6.06 3.41
CA MET A 137 0.87 5.15 3.48
C MET A 137 0.59 4.39 2.18
N SER A 138 1.30 4.68 1.10
CA SER A 138 1.18 3.92 -0.16
C SER A 138 1.50 2.45 0.07
N GLY A 139 0.62 1.55 -0.41
CA GLY A 139 0.68 0.12 -0.15
C GLY A 139 -0.15 -0.33 1.06
N SER A 140 -0.72 0.59 1.85
CA SER A 140 -1.63 0.25 2.94
C SER A 140 -2.84 -0.52 2.40
N PRO A 141 -3.12 -1.75 2.91
CA PRO A 141 -4.24 -2.55 2.44
C PRO A 141 -5.58 -1.87 2.67
N VAL A 142 -6.47 -1.98 1.68
CA VAL A 142 -7.87 -1.59 1.77
C VAL A 142 -8.72 -2.84 1.90
N ILE A 143 -9.61 -2.84 2.88
CA ILE A 143 -10.45 -3.96 3.23
C ILE A 143 -11.91 -3.55 3.09
N GLN A 144 -12.72 -4.38 2.44
CA GLN A 144 -14.16 -4.21 2.35
C GLN A 144 -14.84 -5.58 2.45
N ASN A 145 -15.90 -5.68 3.24
CA ASN A 145 -16.65 -6.93 3.46
C ASN A 145 -15.75 -8.10 3.91
N GLY A 146 -14.67 -7.81 4.67
CA GLY A 146 -13.71 -8.80 5.16
C GLY A 146 -12.73 -9.33 4.12
N LYS A 147 -12.69 -8.77 2.92
CA LYS A 147 -11.78 -9.12 1.83
C LYS A 147 -10.74 -8.02 1.57
N PHE A 148 -9.57 -8.44 1.10
CA PHE A 148 -8.55 -7.53 0.59
C PHE A 148 -8.96 -7.06 -0.82
N VAL A 149 -9.35 -5.79 -0.95
CA VAL A 149 -9.87 -5.24 -2.20
C VAL A 149 -8.83 -4.44 -2.97
N GLY A 150 -7.77 -3.99 -2.33
CA GLY A 150 -6.72 -3.19 -2.96
C GLY A 150 -5.80 -2.52 -1.97
N ALA A 151 -5.02 -1.57 -2.45
CA ALA A 151 -4.11 -0.79 -1.62
C ALA A 151 -4.15 0.69 -1.98
N VAL A 152 -3.88 1.54 -1.00
CA VAL A 152 -3.70 2.98 -1.20
C VAL A 152 -2.49 3.23 -2.10
N THR A 153 -2.59 4.17 -3.04
CA THR A 153 -1.50 4.53 -3.95
C THR A 153 -1.09 5.99 -3.82
N HIS A 154 -2.01 6.93 -3.99
CA HIS A 154 -1.72 8.36 -4.01
C HIS A 154 -2.68 9.13 -3.12
N VAL A 155 -2.19 10.15 -2.43
CA VAL A 155 -3.00 11.13 -1.70
C VAL A 155 -3.39 12.30 -2.61
N PHE A 156 -4.55 12.88 -2.39
CA PHE A 156 -4.93 14.13 -3.07
C PHE A 156 -4.21 15.31 -2.45
N ILE A 157 -3.62 16.16 -3.30
CA ILE A 157 -2.85 17.34 -2.83
C ILE A 157 -3.79 18.36 -2.16
N GLN A 158 -4.98 18.56 -2.72
CA GLN A 158 -5.93 19.59 -2.22
C GLN A 158 -6.74 19.13 -1.00
N ASP A 159 -6.92 17.81 -0.85
CA ASP A 159 -7.69 17.20 0.23
C ASP A 159 -7.05 15.88 0.65
N SER A 160 -6.18 15.94 1.66
CA SER A 160 -5.47 14.77 2.18
C SER A 160 -6.38 13.70 2.79
N THR A 161 -7.66 14.00 3.05
CA THR A 161 -8.60 12.99 3.54
C THR A 161 -8.93 11.94 2.48
N GLY A 162 -8.69 12.26 1.20
CA GLY A 162 -8.94 11.38 0.06
C GLY A 162 -7.68 11.00 -0.71
N GLY A 163 -7.80 9.90 -1.45
CA GLY A 163 -6.73 9.41 -2.31
C GLY A 163 -7.20 8.34 -3.30
N TYR A 164 -6.27 7.84 -4.08
CA TYR A 164 -6.51 6.74 -5.01
C TYR A 164 -6.06 5.41 -4.42
N GLY A 165 -6.60 4.33 -4.99
CA GLY A 165 -6.15 2.97 -4.75
C GLY A 165 -6.10 2.13 -6.02
N ILE A 166 -5.28 1.07 -5.95
CA ILE A 166 -5.15 0.03 -6.96
C ILE A 166 -5.96 -1.19 -6.53
N PHE A 167 -6.62 -1.88 -7.47
CA PHE A 167 -7.29 -3.15 -7.17
C PHE A 167 -6.29 -4.23 -6.77
N ALA A 168 -6.67 -5.06 -5.79
CA ALA A 168 -5.89 -6.22 -5.38
C ALA A 168 -5.66 -7.21 -6.55
N GLU A 169 -6.65 -7.37 -7.42
CA GLU A 169 -6.57 -8.20 -8.63
C GLU A 169 -5.40 -7.76 -9.52
N ASN A 170 -5.23 -6.45 -9.77
CA ASN A 170 -4.11 -5.94 -10.56
C ASN A 170 -2.74 -6.23 -9.92
N MET A 171 -2.67 -6.19 -8.58
CA MET A 171 -1.44 -6.53 -7.86
C MET A 171 -1.11 -8.03 -8.00
N VAL A 172 -2.12 -8.90 -7.87
CA VAL A 172 -1.95 -10.36 -8.02
C VAL A 172 -1.58 -10.74 -9.46
N GLU A 173 -2.16 -10.09 -10.47
CA GLU A 173 -1.81 -10.32 -11.88
C GLU A 173 -0.32 -10.03 -12.16
N ASN A 174 0.22 -8.96 -11.59
CA ASN A 174 1.65 -8.64 -11.68
C ASN A 174 2.52 -9.74 -11.03
N LEU A 175 2.11 -10.24 -9.85
CA LEU A 175 2.83 -11.31 -9.16
C LEU A 175 2.86 -12.60 -9.98
N VAL A 176 1.72 -13.02 -10.53
CA VAL A 176 1.61 -14.22 -11.37
C VAL A 176 2.47 -14.09 -12.65
N SER A 177 2.48 -12.90 -13.25
CA SER A 177 3.30 -12.64 -14.45
C SER A 177 4.80 -12.80 -14.15
N MET A 178 5.27 -12.31 -13.02
CA MET A 178 6.66 -12.46 -12.58
C MET A 178 7.05 -13.93 -12.35
N GLU A 179 6.19 -14.72 -11.73
CA GLU A 179 6.45 -16.16 -11.53
C GLU A 179 6.59 -16.90 -12.85
N GLN A 180 5.76 -16.57 -13.85
CA GLN A 180 5.84 -17.16 -15.18
C GLN A 180 7.14 -16.80 -15.92
N GLU A 181 7.57 -15.54 -15.84
CA GLU A 181 8.83 -15.08 -16.44
C GLU A 181 10.04 -15.77 -15.79
N SER A 182 10.03 -15.97 -14.47
CA SER A 182 11.12 -16.64 -13.76
C SER A 182 11.25 -18.11 -14.13
N VAL A 183 10.13 -18.81 -14.35
CA VAL A 183 10.13 -20.22 -14.83
C VAL A 183 10.67 -20.32 -16.25
N GLN A 184 10.32 -19.38 -17.14
CA GLN A 184 10.82 -19.38 -18.53
C GLN A 184 12.33 -19.09 -18.62
N LYS A 185 12.89 -18.26 -17.73
CA LYS A 185 14.33 -17.95 -17.68
C LYS A 185 15.16 -19.12 -17.12
N ALA A 186 14.55 -20.02 -16.37
CA ALA A 186 15.20 -21.19 -15.76
C ALA A 186 15.16 -22.45 -16.64
N SER A 187 14.48 -22.41 -17.79
CA SER A 187 14.32 -23.52 -18.76
C SER A 187 15.20 -23.33 -19.98
#